data_d2bc7d87486c5d177278cdd7a1008c3e
#
_entry.id   d2bc7d87486c5d177278cdd7a1008c3e
#
_cell.length_a   1.000
_cell.length_b   1.000
_cell.length_c   1.000
_cell.angle_alpha   90.00
_cell.angle_beta   90.00
_cell.angle_gamma   90.00
#
_symmetry.space_group_name_H-M   'P 1'
#
loop_
_entity.id
_entity.type
_entity.pdbx_description
1 polymer ?
#
loop_
_entity_poly.entity_id
_entity_poly.type
_entity_poly.pdbx_seq_one_letter_code
_entity_poly.pdbx_strand_id
1 'polypeptide(L)'
;MCLSNIFLIRVNWTKSINEIDIVIVQPNIGIKEKWTSSGKRESTDIMGRLLLKESPRLINKADTPKLFFFPEVFFPGQFSDFGFYLKPFLTLTEKANVGVIAGTLSKNAEENKIYNSLISFGSLEGQYHKEKLVPFGEYVPYSFFNYFFNFFNFSRPEVSVGLNNELIKGDGYSIFALSLIHISEPTRP
;
A
#
# COMPACT_ATOMS: atom_id res chain seq x y z
N MET A 1 -7.50 -41.39 -12.82
CA MET A 1 -7.41 -40.59 -11.56
C MET A 1 -6.28 -41.17 -10.75
N CYS A 2 -5.19 -40.45 -10.54
CA CYS A 2 -3.97 -40.97 -9.94
C CYS A 2 -4.14 -41.11 -8.43
N LEU A 3 -3.79 -42.28 -7.85
CA LEU A 3 -3.88 -42.56 -6.41
C LEU A 3 -3.10 -41.52 -5.55
N SER A 4 -2.07 -40.87 -6.12
CA SER A 4 -1.32 -39.80 -5.48
C SER A 4 -2.17 -38.57 -5.12
N ASN A 5 -3.17 -38.23 -5.94
CA ASN A 5 -4.03 -37.08 -5.69
C ASN A 5 -4.99 -37.30 -4.50
N ILE A 6 -5.40 -38.54 -4.25
CA ILE A 6 -6.26 -38.89 -3.12
C ILE A 6 -5.51 -38.78 -1.80
N PHE A 7 -4.22 -39.08 -1.80
CA PHE A 7 -3.38 -38.98 -0.60
C PHE A 7 -3.12 -37.51 -0.22
N LEU A 8 -2.87 -36.65 -1.22
CA LEU A 8 -2.61 -35.22 -1.02
C LEU A 8 -3.83 -34.45 -0.47
N ILE A 9 -5.07 -34.87 -0.81
CA ILE A 9 -6.30 -34.24 -0.32
C ILE A 9 -6.51 -34.47 1.20
N ARG A 10 -5.91 -35.52 1.76
CA ARG A 10 -6.06 -35.85 3.20
C ARG A 10 -4.96 -35.28 4.10
N VAL A 11 -3.96 -34.65 3.53
CA VAL A 11 -2.86 -34.06 4.29
C VAL A 11 -3.16 -32.59 4.58
N ASN A 12 -3.34 -32.22 5.83
CA ASN A 12 -3.39 -30.83 6.24
C ASN A 12 -1.99 -30.23 6.21
N TRP A 13 -1.65 -29.57 5.11
CA TRP A 13 -0.34 -28.94 4.88
C TRP A 13 -0.12 -27.68 5.74
N THR A 14 -1.21 -27.08 6.21
CA THR A 14 -1.16 -25.84 6.98
C THR A 14 -2.00 -25.97 8.25
N LYS A 15 -1.51 -25.37 9.31
CA LYS A 15 -2.23 -25.21 10.56
C LYS A 15 -2.50 -23.72 10.75
N SER A 16 -3.75 -23.35 10.99
CA SER A 16 -4.07 -21.97 11.38
C SER A 16 -3.39 -21.66 12.71
N ILE A 17 -2.66 -20.57 12.77
CA ILE A 17 -1.97 -20.10 13.98
C ILE A 17 -2.79 -19.01 14.65
N ASN A 18 -3.25 -18.01 13.88
CA ASN A 18 -4.02 -16.87 14.35
C ASN A 18 -5.03 -16.43 13.29
N GLU A 19 -6.00 -15.65 13.71
CA GLU A 19 -6.99 -15.00 12.86
C GLU A 19 -6.65 -13.51 12.72
N ILE A 20 -6.90 -12.96 11.55
CA ILE A 20 -6.77 -11.54 11.23
C ILE A 20 -7.98 -11.10 10.41
N ASP A 21 -8.61 -10.01 10.80
CA ASP A 21 -9.68 -9.40 10.03
C ASP A 21 -9.09 -8.49 8.94
N ILE A 22 -9.36 -8.78 7.67
CA ILE A 22 -8.87 -7.99 6.55
C ILE A 22 -10.02 -7.25 5.87
N VAL A 23 -9.86 -5.95 5.69
CA VAL A 23 -10.77 -5.08 4.94
C VAL A 23 -10.06 -4.58 3.69
N ILE A 24 -10.50 -5.04 2.54
CA ILE A 24 -9.99 -4.57 1.25
C ILE A 24 -10.87 -3.43 0.76
N VAL A 25 -10.26 -2.29 0.48
CA VAL A 25 -10.96 -1.07 0.08
C VAL A 25 -10.81 -0.84 -1.41
N GLN A 26 -11.94 -0.69 -2.10
CA GLN A 26 -12.00 -0.29 -3.50
C GLN A 26 -12.68 1.09 -3.62
N PRO A 27 -11.91 2.18 -3.68
CA PRO A 27 -12.44 3.54 -3.63
C PRO A 27 -13.15 3.97 -4.91
N ASN A 28 -12.84 3.35 -6.04
CA ASN A 28 -13.40 3.64 -7.35
C ASN A 28 -13.24 5.10 -7.81
N ILE A 29 -12.09 5.72 -7.51
CA ILE A 29 -11.75 7.07 -7.94
C ILE A 29 -11.19 7.01 -9.37
N GLY A 30 -11.69 7.86 -10.26
CA GLY A 30 -11.22 7.95 -11.65
C GLY A 30 -9.74 8.36 -11.74
N ILE A 31 -9.01 7.77 -12.69
CA ILE A 31 -7.55 8.01 -12.82
C ILE A 31 -7.25 9.51 -13.00
N LYS A 32 -8.00 10.23 -13.83
CA LYS A 32 -7.79 11.66 -14.07
C LYS A 32 -8.14 12.52 -12.85
N GLU A 33 -9.21 12.15 -12.14
CA GLU A 33 -9.67 12.87 -10.95
C GLU A 33 -8.71 12.70 -9.78
N LYS A 34 -8.14 11.51 -9.63
CA LYS A 34 -7.23 11.13 -8.55
C LYS A 34 -6.07 12.13 -8.36
N TRP A 35 -5.51 12.65 -9.45
CA TRP A 35 -4.35 13.55 -9.41
C TRP A 35 -4.71 15.02 -9.18
N THR A 36 -6.00 15.36 -9.13
CA THR A 36 -6.46 16.71 -8.81
C THR A 36 -6.46 16.97 -7.31
N SER A 37 -6.53 18.24 -6.90
CA SER A 37 -6.65 18.60 -5.48
C SER A 37 -7.94 18.06 -4.85
N SER A 38 -9.03 17.96 -5.64
CA SER A 38 -10.28 17.33 -5.19
C SER A 38 -10.13 15.82 -4.99
N GLY A 39 -9.46 15.11 -5.91
CA GLY A 39 -9.21 13.67 -5.79
C GLY A 39 -8.31 13.32 -4.61
N LYS A 40 -7.30 14.14 -4.32
CA LYS A 40 -6.47 13.99 -3.11
C LYS A 40 -7.31 14.08 -1.84
N ARG A 41 -8.22 15.06 -1.77
CA ARG A 41 -9.15 15.21 -0.63
C ARG A 41 -10.11 14.02 -0.55
N GLU A 42 -10.66 13.57 -1.68
CA GLU A 42 -11.58 12.46 -1.75
C GLU A 42 -10.94 11.17 -1.22
N SER A 43 -9.67 10.89 -1.55
CA SER A 43 -8.94 9.74 -1.00
C SER A 43 -8.89 9.77 0.53
N THR A 44 -8.57 10.92 1.12
CA THR A 44 -8.54 11.07 2.59
C THR A 44 -9.92 10.97 3.22
N ASP A 45 -10.95 11.52 2.57
CA ASP A 45 -12.35 11.47 3.04
C ASP A 45 -12.91 10.05 3.00
N ILE A 46 -12.55 9.26 1.96
CA ILE A 46 -12.92 7.84 1.87
C ILE A 46 -12.29 7.05 3.01
N MET A 47 -10.99 7.23 3.27
CA MET A 47 -10.32 6.57 4.39
C MET A 47 -11.00 6.93 5.72
N GLY A 48 -11.22 8.22 5.95
CA GLY A 48 -11.85 8.71 7.17
C GLY A 48 -13.23 8.11 7.41
N ARG A 49 -14.09 8.12 6.40
CA ARG A 49 -15.45 7.54 6.50
C ARG A 49 -15.41 6.05 6.79
N LEU A 50 -14.50 5.30 6.16
CA LEU A 50 -14.38 3.86 6.38
C LEU A 50 -13.88 3.54 7.79
N LEU A 51 -12.85 4.22 8.25
CA LEU A 51 -12.33 4.03 9.60
C LEU A 51 -13.37 4.40 10.67
N LEU A 52 -14.11 5.49 10.47
CA LEU A 52 -15.20 5.88 11.38
C LEU A 52 -16.36 4.88 11.36
N LYS A 53 -16.74 4.37 10.18
CA LYS A 53 -17.81 3.36 10.05
C LYS A 53 -17.43 2.06 10.76
N GLU A 54 -16.19 1.66 10.67
CA GLU A 54 -15.70 0.42 11.30
C GLU A 54 -15.28 0.63 12.76
N SER A 55 -15.16 1.86 13.24
CA SER A 55 -14.70 2.18 14.60
C SER A 55 -15.47 1.44 15.73
N PRO A 56 -16.81 1.25 15.70
CA PRO A 56 -17.51 0.51 16.73
C PRO A 56 -17.09 -0.98 16.79
N ARG A 57 -16.79 -1.56 15.63
CA ARG A 57 -16.29 -2.94 15.55
C ARG A 57 -14.83 -3.04 16.00
N LEU A 58 -14.06 -1.98 15.76
CA LEU A 58 -12.66 -1.90 16.14
C LEU A 58 -12.49 -1.89 17.65
N ILE A 59 -13.36 -1.16 18.36
CA ILE A 59 -13.32 -1.03 19.81
C ILE A 59 -13.83 -2.31 20.51
N ASN A 60 -14.86 -2.96 19.97
CA ASN A 60 -15.53 -4.10 20.60
C ASN A 60 -14.84 -5.44 20.37
N LYS A 61 -13.93 -5.57 19.42
CA LYS A 61 -13.15 -6.79 19.13
C LYS A 61 -11.64 -6.50 19.21
N ALA A 62 -11.20 -6.01 20.35
CA ALA A 62 -9.80 -5.62 20.56
C ALA A 62 -8.80 -6.80 20.40
N ASP A 63 -9.29 -8.05 20.53
CA ASP A 63 -8.43 -9.23 20.53
C ASP A 63 -8.01 -9.71 19.13
N THR A 64 -8.74 -9.31 18.06
CA THR A 64 -8.40 -9.70 16.69
C THR A 64 -7.81 -8.51 15.95
N PRO A 65 -6.55 -8.57 15.50
CA PRO A 65 -5.93 -7.49 14.75
C PRO A 65 -6.68 -7.28 13.42
N LYS A 66 -6.82 -6.02 13.02
CA LYS A 66 -7.49 -5.64 11.78
C LYS A 66 -6.52 -4.98 10.83
N LEU A 67 -6.65 -5.32 9.55
CA LEU A 67 -5.82 -4.79 8.49
C LEU A 67 -6.68 -4.19 7.39
N PHE A 68 -6.48 -2.89 7.13
CA PHE A 68 -7.08 -2.21 6.00
C PHE A 68 -6.10 -2.16 4.83
N PHE A 69 -6.54 -2.66 3.70
CA PHE A 69 -5.79 -2.61 2.46
C PHE A 69 -6.41 -1.60 1.50
N PHE A 70 -5.65 -0.57 1.16
CA PHE A 70 -5.97 0.42 0.14
C PHE A 70 -5.16 0.15 -1.14
N PRO A 71 -5.68 0.50 -2.32
CA PRO A 71 -5.05 0.17 -3.58
C PRO A 71 -3.76 0.94 -3.83
N GLU A 72 -3.08 0.55 -4.92
CA GLU A 72 -1.91 1.22 -5.45
C GLU A 72 -2.17 2.71 -5.70
N VAL A 73 -1.22 3.54 -5.27
CA VAL A 73 -1.31 5.01 -5.35
C VAL A 73 -2.67 5.53 -4.84
N PHE A 74 -3.14 5.02 -3.72
CA PHE A 74 -4.35 5.53 -3.08
C PHE A 74 -4.18 7.00 -2.67
N PHE A 75 -3.00 7.36 -2.17
CA PHE A 75 -2.59 8.74 -1.96
C PHE A 75 -1.79 9.22 -3.18
N PRO A 76 -2.38 10.03 -4.06
CA PRO A 76 -1.70 10.52 -5.26
C PRO A 76 -0.75 11.69 -4.92
N GLY A 77 0.42 11.37 -4.46
CA GLY A 77 1.47 12.28 -4.00
C GLY A 77 2.34 11.64 -2.94
N GLN A 78 3.15 12.43 -2.26
CA GLN A 78 3.93 11.95 -1.11
C GLN A 78 3.01 11.80 0.11
N PHE A 79 3.22 10.76 0.90
CA PHE A 79 2.41 10.53 2.10
C PHE A 79 2.47 11.72 3.08
N SER A 80 3.62 12.38 3.17
CA SER A 80 3.79 13.60 3.98
C SER A 80 2.82 14.72 3.62
N ASP A 81 2.40 14.82 2.35
CA ASP A 81 1.47 15.85 1.88
C ASP A 81 0.07 15.68 2.49
N PHE A 82 -0.24 14.48 2.96
CA PHE A 82 -1.53 14.12 3.57
C PHE A 82 -1.50 14.16 5.10
N GLY A 83 -0.34 14.40 5.71
CA GLY A 83 -0.13 14.29 7.17
C GLY A 83 -1.12 15.06 8.02
N PHE A 84 -1.49 16.29 7.60
CA PHE A 84 -2.48 17.09 8.32
C PHE A 84 -3.86 16.43 8.36
N TYR A 85 -4.31 15.87 7.25
CA TYR A 85 -5.62 15.20 7.14
C TYR A 85 -5.64 13.84 7.82
N LEU A 86 -4.50 13.16 7.87
CA LEU A 86 -4.39 11.80 8.40
C LEU A 86 -4.13 11.74 9.91
N LYS A 87 -3.64 12.83 10.51
CA LYS A 87 -3.29 12.86 11.94
C LYS A 87 -4.35 12.28 12.89
N PRO A 88 -5.66 12.61 12.77
CA PRO A 88 -6.69 12.01 13.62
C PRO A 88 -6.80 10.49 13.44
N PHE A 89 -6.59 10.01 12.20
CA PHE A 89 -6.72 8.59 11.85
C PHE A 89 -5.51 7.79 12.30
N LEU A 90 -4.31 8.36 12.24
CA LEU A 90 -3.09 7.74 12.78
C LEU A 90 -3.27 7.43 14.27
N THR A 91 -3.72 8.39 15.05
CA THR A 91 -3.97 8.19 16.47
C THR A 91 -5.05 7.13 16.74
N LEU A 92 -6.12 7.10 15.92
CA LEU A 92 -7.20 6.11 16.06
C LEU A 92 -6.68 4.70 15.75
N THR A 93 -5.93 4.53 14.67
CA THR A 93 -5.43 3.22 14.23
C THR A 93 -4.42 2.64 15.21
N GLU A 94 -3.55 3.46 15.77
CA GLU A 94 -2.62 3.04 16.84
C GLU A 94 -3.36 2.52 18.08
N LYS A 95 -4.36 3.28 18.56
CA LYS A 95 -5.12 2.92 19.77
C LYS A 95 -6.03 1.70 19.57
N ALA A 96 -6.52 1.47 18.36
CA ALA A 96 -7.50 0.42 18.05
C ALA A 96 -6.87 -0.89 17.55
N ASN A 97 -5.56 -1.06 17.62
CA ASN A 97 -4.83 -2.21 17.05
C ASN A 97 -5.18 -2.47 15.57
N VAL A 98 -5.20 -1.40 14.80
CA VAL A 98 -5.52 -1.42 13.37
C VAL A 98 -4.28 -1.13 12.55
N GLY A 99 -3.92 -2.06 11.67
CA GLY A 99 -2.91 -1.85 10.65
C GLY A 99 -3.54 -1.30 9.36
N VAL A 100 -2.88 -0.37 8.72
CA VAL A 100 -3.27 0.16 7.41
C VAL A 100 -2.12 0.01 6.44
N ILE A 101 -2.41 -0.52 5.25
CA ILE A 101 -1.49 -0.53 4.11
C ILE A 101 -2.12 0.30 3.00
N ALA A 102 -1.38 1.26 2.47
CA ALA A 102 -1.85 2.12 1.39
C ALA A 102 -0.75 2.44 0.38
N GLY A 103 -1.14 2.51 -0.89
CA GLY A 103 -0.25 2.91 -1.97
C GLY A 103 -0.07 4.42 -2.01
N THR A 104 1.16 4.87 -2.21
CA THR A 104 1.55 6.29 -2.31
C THR A 104 2.82 6.42 -3.15
N LEU A 105 3.19 7.65 -3.46
CA LEU A 105 4.54 7.94 -3.96
C LEU A 105 5.44 8.30 -2.79
N SER A 106 6.61 7.71 -2.72
CA SER A 106 7.64 8.09 -1.76
C SER A 106 8.84 8.70 -2.48
N LYS A 107 9.43 9.72 -1.88
CA LYS A 107 10.59 10.41 -2.42
C LYS A 107 11.78 10.23 -1.47
N ASN A 108 12.90 9.75 -2.00
CA ASN A 108 14.16 9.86 -1.30
C ASN A 108 14.70 11.28 -1.51
N ALA A 109 14.79 12.06 -0.44
CA ALA A 109 15.18 13.46 -0.50
C ALA A 109 16.65 13.65 -0.93
N GLU A 110 17.54 12.72 -0.53
CA GLU A 110 18.97 12.79 -0.83
C GLU A 110 19.27 12.50 -2.29
N GLU A 111 18.56 11.52 -2.88
CA GLU A 111 18.83 11.06 -4.25
C GLU A 111 17.86 11.63 -5.28
N ASN A 112 16.88 12.44 -4.86
CA ASN A 112 15.79 12.95 -5.69
C ASN A 112 15.03 11.86 -6.50
N LYS A 113 15.00 10.65 -5.95
CA LYS A 113 14.34 9.47 -6.53
C LYS A 113 12.91 9.36 -6.05
N ILE A 114 11.99 8.99 -6.95
CA ILE A 114 10.58 8.78 -6.64
C ILE A 114 10.25 7.31 -6.87
N TYR A 115 9.57 6.70 -5.90
CA TYR A 115 9.16 5.30 -5.91
C TYR A 115 7.64 5.20 -5.85
N ASN A 116 7.08 4.22 -6.55
CA ASN A 116 5.74 3.74 -6.29
C ASN A 116 5.80 2.79 -5.10
N SER A 117 5.13 3.12 -4.02
CA SER A 117 5.35 2.47 -2.72
C SER A 117 4.06 2.05 -2.06
N LEU A 118 4.14 0.98 -1.29
CA LEU A 118 3.19 0.67 -0.23
C LEU A 118 3.80 1.11 1.08
N ILE A 119 3.03 1.83 1.85
CA ILE A 119 3.39 2.23 3.22
C ILE A 119 2.39 1.65 4.20
N SER A 120 2.83 1.47 5.41
CA SER A 120 1.95 1.07 6.51
C SER A 120 1.97 2.08 7.64
N PHE A 121 0.89 2.07 8.43
CA PHE A 121 0.78 2.85 9.65
C PHE A 121 -0.24 2.22 10.62
N GLY A 122 -0.35 2.79 11.83
CA GLY A 122 -1.12 2.20 12.92
C GLY A 122 -0.36 1.08 13.63
N SER A 123 -0.98 -0.07 13.84
CA SER A 123 -0.35 -1.24 14.45
C SER A 123 0.55 -2.04 13.50
N LEU A 124 0.74 -1.58 12.29
CA LEU A 124 1.56 -2.23 11.26
C LEU A 124 2.73 -1.34 10.87
N GLU A 125 3.92 -1.92 10.83
CA GLU A 125 5.14 -1.22 10.44
C GLU A 125 5.76 -1.88 9.20
N GLY A 126 6.11 -1.08 8.22
CA GLY A 126 6.76 -1.53 6.99
C GLY A 126 6.57 -0.57 5.82
N GLN A 127 7.47 -0.70 4.86
CA GLN A 127 7.41 0.02 3.59
C GLN A 127 7.93 -0.90 2.49
N TYR A 128 7.30 -0.83 1.32
CA TYR A 128 7.71 -1.56 0.13
C TYR A 128 7.76 -0.60 -1.06
N HIS A 129 8.83 -0.68 -1.83
CA HIS A 129 8.97 0.01 -3.11
C HIS A 129 8.75 -0.97 -4.25
N LYS A 130 7.87 -0.60 -5.19
CA LYS A 130 7.51 -1.45 -6.33
C LYS A 130 8.75 -1.82 -7.15
N GLU A 131 8.98 -3.11 -7.29
CA GLU A 131 10.15 -3.64 -8.00
C GLU A 131 9.92 -3.69 -9.52
N LYS A 132 8.73 -4.14 -9.94
CA LYS A 132 8.39 -4.30 -11.36
C LYS A 132 7.55 -3.13 -11.83
N LEU A 133 8.20 -2.17 -12.46
CA LEU A 133 7.55 -0.98 -13.01
C LEU A 133 6.91 -1.25 -14.38
N VAL A 134 5.85 -0.50 -14.69
CA VAL A 134 5.13 -0.58 -15.97
C VAL A 134 5.85 0.27 -17.02
N PRO A 135 6.33 -0.35 -18.13
CA PRO A 135 6.92 0.40 -19.23
C PRO A 135 5.96 1.44 -19.78
N PHE A 136 6.45 2.62 -20.13
CA PHE A 136 5.70 3.79 -20.64
C PHE A 136 4.64 4.36 -19.68
N GLY A 137 4.31 3.66 -18.62
CA GLY A 137 3.45 4.16 -17.55
C GLY A 137 4.23 4.80 -16.42
N GLU A 138 5.27 4.14 -15.96
CA GLU A 138 6.06 4.50 -14.79
C GLU A 138 7.53 4.81 -15.12
N TYR A 139 8.04 4.27 -16.22
CA TYR A 139 9.39 4.56 -16.74
C TYR A 139 9.42 4.42 -18.25
N VAL A 140 10.40 5.05 -18.88
CA VAL A 140 10.68 4.87 -20.32
C VAL A 140 11.87 3.91 -20.49
N PRO A 141 11.70 2.77 -21.18
CA PRO A 141 12.78 1.81 -21.39
C PRO A 141 13.79 2.33 -22.44
N TYR A 142 14.57 3.34 -22.10
CA TYR A 142 15.49 4.02 -23.01
C TYR A 142 16.53 3.09 -23.64
N SER A 143 16.98 2.05 -22.94
CA SER A 143 17.98 1.11 -23.46
C SER A 143 17.51 0.40 -24.73
N PHE A 144 16.20 0.18 -24.87
CA PHE A 144 15.62 -0.45 -26.06
C PHE A 144 15.33 0.56 -27.19
N PHE A 145 14.98 1.81 -26.82
CA PHE A 145 14.50 2.82 -27.78
C PHE A 145 15.51 3.89 -28.14
N ASN A 146 16.63 4.04 -27.45
CA ASN A 146 17.63 5.06 -27.75
C ASN A 146 18.08 5.04 -29.22
N TYR A 147 18.24 3.84 -29.79
CA TYR A 147 18.58 3.68 -31.20
C TYR A 147 17.45 4.19 -32.10
N PHE A 148 16.20 3.91 -31.75
CA PHE A 148 15.03 4.26 -32.54
C PHE A 148 14.70 5.76 -32.46
N PHE A 149 14.72 6.35 -31.27
CA PHE A 149 14.46 7.78 -31.07
C PHE A 149 15.55 8.67 -31.74
N ASN A 150 16.80 8.26 -31.63
CA ASN A 150 17.90 9.00 -32.27
C ASN A 150 17.87 8.89 -33.81
N PHE A 151 17.46 7.74 -34.34
CA PHE A 151 17.40 7.51 -35.79
C PHE A 151 16.25 8.28 -36.44
N PHE A 152 15.10 8.40 -35.78
CA PHE A 152 13.89 9.03 -36.32
C PHE A 152 13.63 10.44 -35.81
N ASN A 153 14.51 11.04 -35.01
CA ASN A 153 14.30 12.35 -34.37
C ASN A 153 12.96 12.51 -33.66
N PHE A 154 12.41 11.42 -33.09
CA PHE A 154 11.19 11.48 -32.31
C PHE A 154 11.42 12.13 -30.95
N SER A 155 10.47 12.98 -30.55
CA SER A 155 10.43 13.51 -29.18
C SER A 155 10.24 12.36 -28.19
N ARG A 156 10.94 12.43 -27.05
CA ARG A 156 10.81 11.42 -25.99
C ARG A 156 9.38 11.39 -25.48
N PRO A 157 8.75 10.21 -25.34
CA PRO A 157 7.42 10.12 -24.76
C PRO A 157 7.45 10.56 -23.29
N GLU A 158 6.46 11.34 -22.88
CA GLU A 158 6.26 11.67 -21.48
C GLU A 158 5.69 10.47 -20.73
N VAL A 159 6.15 10.24 -19.49
CA VAL A 159 5.62 9.21 -18.62
C VAL A 159 4.22 9.63 -18.15
N SER A 160 3.24 8.72 -18.25
CA SER A 160 1.82 9.03 -18.04
C SER A 160 1.41 9.26 -16.58
N VAL A 161 2.33 9.15 -15.63
CA VAL A 161 2.04 9.24 -14.18
C VAL A 161 1.83 10.69 -13.69
N GLY A 162 1.77 11.69 -14.58
CA GLY A 162 1.58 13.09 -14.17
C GLY A 162 2.75 13.67 -13.37
N LEU A 163 3.89 12.98 -13.37
CA LEU A 163 5.12 13.39 -12.73
C LEU A 163 6.13 13.75 -13.82
N ASN A 164 6.84 14.84 -13.62
CA ASN A 164 7.94 15.24 -14.52
C ASN A 164 9.17 14.30 -14.42
N ASN A 165 9.13 13.31 -13.52
CA ASN A 165 10.22 12.38 -13.26
C ASN A 165 9.75 10.94 -13.40
N GLU A 166 10.63 10.08 -13.91
CA GLU A 166 10.43 8.63 -13.95
C GLU A 166 10.45 8.04 -12.53
N LEU A 167 9.66 6.99 -12.34
CA LEU A 167 9.72 6.23 -11.12
C LEU A 167 10.96 5.33 -11.11
N ILE A 168 11.51 5.10 -9.95
CA ILE A 168 12.66 4.23 -9.73
C ILE A 168 12.19 2.87 -9.19
N LYS A 169 12.84 1.83 -9.66
CA LYS A 169 12.64 0.46 -9.21
C LYS A 169 13.08 0.31 -7.75
N GLY A 170 12.27 -0.39 -6.95
CA GLY A 170 12.63 -0.78 -5.59
C GLY A 170 13.63 -1.94 -5.53
N ASP A 171 14.26 -2.13 -4.37
CA ASP A 171 15.40 -3.04 -4.18
C ASP A 171 15.01 -4.43 -3.66
N GLY A 172 13.75 -4.85 -3.76
CA GLY A 172 13.34 -6.20 -3.41
C GLY A 172 12.22 -6.32 -2.38
N TYR A 173 12.20 -7.41 -1.62
CA TYR A 173 11.11 -7.75 -0.71
C TYR A 173 11.14 -6.92 0.56
N SER A 174 9.94 -6.56 1.05
CA SER A 174 9.75 -5.96 2.37
C SER A 174 8.80 -6.80 3.20
N ILE A 175 9.08 -6.89 4.50
CA ILE A 175 8.20 -7.55 5.47
C ILE A 175 7.45 -6.46 6.22
N PHE A 176 6.12 -6.57 6.27
CA PHE A 176 5.29 -5.73 7.11
C PHE A 176 5.11 -6.43 8.46
N ALA A 177 5.64 -5.83 9.52
CA ALA A 177 5.55 -6.36 10.87
C ALA A 177 4.27 -5.84 11.54
N LEU A 178 3.32 -6.75 11.83
CA LEU A 178 2.15 -6.42 12.62
C LEU A 178 2.54 -6.47 14.10
N SER A 179 2.50 -5.33 14.75
CA SER A 179 2.72 -5.24 16.19
C SER A 179 1.53 -5.83 16.93
N LEU A 180 1.68 -7.03 17.46
CA LEU A 180 0.74 -7.68 18.37
C LEU A 180 0.91 -7.15 19.80
N ILE A 181 1.20 -5.88 19.98
CA ILE A 181 1.37 -5.27 21.28
C ILE A 181 -0.01 -5.12 21.91
N HIS A 182 -0.49 -6.16 22.53
CA HIS A 182 -1.32 -6.26 23.74
C HIS A 182 -1.69 -7.72 23.99
N ILE A 183 -0.69 -8.60 23.98
CA ILE A 183 -0.82 -9.75 24.86
C ILE A 183 -0.31 -9.24 26.19
N SER A 184 -1.21 -8.77 27.04
CA SER A 184 -0.91 -8.60 28.45
C SER A 184 -0.33 -9.94 28.93
N GLU A 185 0.95 -9.95 29.30
CA GLU A 185 1.50 -11.10 30.01
C GLU A 185 0.54 -11.41 31.18
N PRO A 186 0.07 -12.65 31.32
CA PRO A 186 -0.64 -13.01 32.53
C PRO A 186 0.36 -12.81 33.67
N THR A 187 0.07 -11.85 34.53
CA THR A 187 0.79 -11.70 35.79
C THR A 187 0.77 -13.05 36.46
N ARG A 188 1.90 -13.73 36.45
CA ARG A 188 2.07 -14.96 37.25
C ARG A 188 1.82 -14.64 38.71
N PRO A 189 1.02 -15.44 39.42
CA PRO A 189 0.80 -15.29 40.85
C PRO A 189 2.12 -15.53 41.60
#